data_6c6f55c82d25885cfdce5714ca926c02
#
_entry.id   6c6f55c82d25885cfdce5714ca926c02
#
_cell.length_a   1.000
_cell.length_b   1.000
_cell.length_c   1.000
_cell.angle_alpha   90.00
_cell.angle_beta   90.00
_cell.angle_gamma   90.00
#
_symmetry.space_group_name_H-M   'P 1'
#
loop_
_entity.id
_entity.type
_entity.pdbx_description
1 polymer ?
#
loop_
_entity_poly.entity_id
_entity_poly.type
_entity_poly.pdbx_seq_one_letter_code
_entity_poly.pdbx_strand_id
1 'polypeptide(L)'
;MAKAAKKTEYGNESISSLKGADRVRKRPGVIFGSDGLEGCEHAVFEILSNSIDEAREGHGSMINVTRYLDGSIEVEDFGRGCPVDWNASEGRYNWELVFCELYAGAKYKNDEGQDYEYSLGLNGLGTCATQYSSEWMDVTIWRDGFKYSLHFEKGENIGGLAKEPYNKRRTGSMMRWKPDIEVFTDIAVPEDYFADVLKKQAVVNAGITFNFRNETETGFEEKSFVYRNGIADYVAELAGDDSLTKPFMIEGERRGRDREDKPEYKVKLSAAFCFSNQRSLIEYYHNSSWLEHGGAPDKAARSAFVFAIDKYIKQIGKYQKNEDKISFQDVQDCLILVTNCFSTRTSYENQTKKAITNKFIQTAMTEFFRTRLETYFIENKAEADKIADQVLINKRSRE
;
A
#
# COMPACT_ATOMS: atom_id res chain seq x y z
N MET A 1 53.54 -0.85 -21.67
CA MET A 1 53.72 -0.37 -20.28
C MET A 1 52.37 -0.10 -19.67
N ALA A 2 51.88 -0.97 -18.78
CA ALA A 2 50.62 -0.79 -18.08
C ALA A 2 50.80 0.30 -17.00
N LYS A 3 49.97 1.34 -17.04
CA LYS A 3 49.91 2.34 -15.98
C LYS A 3 49.40 1.66 -14.70
N ALA A 4 50.27 1.55 -13.70
CA ALA A 4 49.89 1.12 -12.35
C ALA A 4 48.81 2.06 -11.82
N ALA A 5 47.66 1.51 -11.44
CA ALA A 5 46.59 2.23 -10.73
C ALA A 5 47.17 2.77 -9.39
N LYS A 6 47.19 4.09 -9.21
CA LYS A 6 47.51 4.70 -7.92
C LYS A 6 46.55 4.15 -6.89
N LYS A 7 47.03 3.39 -5.89
CA LYS A 7 46.31 3.11 -4.67
C LYS A 7 46.03 4.46 -4.00
N THR A 8 44.81 4.90 -3.98
CA THR A 8 44.36 6.05 -3.16
C THR A 8 44.58 5.68 -1.70
N GLU A 9 45.47 6.38 -1.01
CA GLU A 9 45.64 6.23 0.44
C GLU A 9 44.34 6.55 1.14
N TYR A 10 43.92 5.67 2.06
CA TYR A 10 42.71 5.89 2.88
C TYR A 10 43.04 6.96 3.93
N GLY A 11 42.66 8.20 3.67
CA GLY A 11 42.87 9.36 4.51
C GLY A 11 41.63 10.23 4.61
N ASN A 12 41.70 11.37 5.27
CA ASN A 12 40.56 12.29 5.49
C ASN A 12 39.88 12.72 4.16
N GLU A 13 40.63 12.86 3.09
CA GLU A 13 40.11 13.25 1.77
C GLU A 13 39.40 12.10 1.01
N SER A 14 39.51 10.86 1.51
CA SER A 14 38.85 9.71 0.91
C SER A 14 37.36 9.61 1.29
N ILE A 15 36.90 10.40 2.27
CA ILE A 15 35.50 10.43 2.73
C ILE A 15 34.76 11.53 1.99
N SER A 16 33.74 11.15 1.22
CA SER A 16 32.89 12.09 0.50
C SER A 16 31.42 11.76 0.69
N SER A 17 30.56 12.79 0.67
CA SER A 17 29.11 12.61 0.70
C SER A 17 28.53 12.55 -0.70
N LEU A 18 27.56 11.67 -0.92
CA LEU A 18 26.75 11.69 -2.14
C LEU A 18 25.86 12.94 -2.15
N LYS A 19 25.72 13.57 -3.31
CA LYS A 19 24.91 14.78 -3.51
C LYS A 19 23.87 14.58 -4.61
N GLY A 20 22.78 15.35 -4.55
CA GLY A 20 21.73 15.33 -5.57
C GLY A 20 21.24 13.92 -5.89
N ALA A 21 21.07 13.62 -7.16
CA ALA A 21 20.58 12.34 -7.65
C ALA A 21 21.46 11.14 -7.28
N ASP A 22 22.78 11.34 -7.10
CA ASP A 22 23.71 10.27 -6.70
C ASP A 22 23.33 9.59 -5.37
N ARG A 23 22.62 10.28 -4.50
CA ARG A 23 22.10 9.72 -3.24
C ARG A 23 21.18 8.52 -3.46
N VAL A 24 20.45 8.51 -4.58
CA VAL A 24 19.55 7.44 -4.97
C VAL A 24 20.19 6.56 -6.04
N ARG A 25 20.75 7.15 -7.09
CA ARG A 25 21.28 6.43 -8.25
C ARG A 25 22.37 5.42 -7.90
N LYS A 26 23.21 5.72 -6.90
CA LYS A 26 24.28 4.81 -6.44
C LYS A 26 23.84 3.83 -5.36
N ARG A 27 22.69 4.02 -4.75
CA ARG A 27 22.17 3.19 -3.65
C ARG A 27 20.64 3.05 -3.70
N PRO A 28 20.04 2.62 -4.85
CA PRO A 28 18.58 2.53 -5.00
C PRO A 28 17.96 1.57 -3.99
N GLY A 29 18.64 0.48 -3.63
CA GLY A 29 18.16 -0.50 -2.68
C GLY A 29 17.91 0.03 -1.27
N VAL A 30 18.54 1.14 -0.87
CA VAL A 30 18.30 1.77 0.44
C VAL A 30 16.88 2.36 0.52
N ILE A 31 16.37 2.89 -0.58
CA ILE A 31 15.05 3.55 -0.63
C ILE A 31 13.99 2.57 -1.13
N PHE A 32 14.30 1.85 -2.21
CA PHE A 32 13.32 0.96 -2.87
C PHE A 32 13.37 -0.49 -2.38
N GLY A 33 14.27 -0.81 -1.45
CA GLY A 33 14.43 -2.16 -0.92
C GLY A 33 15.17 -3.14 -1.85
N SER A 34 15.38 -2.79 -3.11
CA SER A 34 16.07 -3.58 -4.13
C SER A 34 16.65 -2.67 -5.21
N ASP A 35 17.72 -3.10 -5.86
CA ASP A 35 18.27 -2.49 -7.09
C ASP A 35 17.82 -3.25 -8.37
N GLY A 36 16.97 -4.24 -8.22
CA GLY A 36 16.38 -5.02 -9.31
C GLY A 36 14.97 -4.59 -9.67
N LEU A 37 14.23 -5.51 -10.31
CA LEU A 37 12.85 -5.31 -10.75
C LEU A 37 11.92 -4.87 -9.62
N GLU A 38 12.03 -5.48 -8.43
CA GLU A 38 11.21 -5.11 -7.27
C GLU A 38 11.40 -3.65 -6.83
N GLY A 39 12.63 -3.11 -6.95
CA GLY A 39 12.90 -1.70 -6.69
C GLY A 39 12.20 -0.79 -7.71
N CYS A 40 12.20 -1.19 -8.97
CA CYS A 40 11.50 -0.49 -10.04
C CYS A 40 9.97 -0.51 -9.83
N GLU A 41 9.42 -1.65 -9.44
CA GLU A 41 8.00 -1.83 -9.04
C GLU A 41 7.64 -0.95 -7.84
N HIS A 42 8.53 -0.88 -6.85
CA HIS A 42 8.32 -0.01 -5.68
C HIS A 42 8.26 1.47 -6.06
N ALA A 43 9.09 1.92 -7.02
CA ALA A 43 9.04 3.29 -7.53
C ALA A 43 7.67 3.62 -8.17
N VAL A 44 7.04 2.66 -8.88
CA VAL A 44 5.67 2.82 -9.38
C VAL A 44 4.70 3.06 -8.23
N PHE A 45 4.77 2.26 -7.18
CA PHE A 45 3.89 2.38 -6.03
C PHE A 45 4.08 3.70 -5.28
N GLU A 46 5.29 4.24 -5.20
CA GLU A 46 5.57 5.54 -4.57
C GLU A 46 4.86 6.70 -5.30
N ILE A 47 4.83 6.70 -6.63
CA ILE A 47 4.08 7.71 -7.39
C ILE A 47 2.57 7.48 -7.25
N LEU A 48 2.11 6.23 -7.40
CA LEU A 48 0.71 5.86 -7.28
C LEU A 48 0.12 6.23 -5.91
N SER A 49 0.89 6.03 -4.83
CA SER A 49 0.46 6.31 -3.47
C SER A 49 0.09 7.77 -3.24
N ASN A 50 0.74 8.71 -3.90
CA ASN A 50 0.40 10.14 -3.81
C ASN A 50 -0.98 10.42 -4.43
N SER A 51 -1.28 9.81 -5.58
CA SER A 51 -2.58 9.93 -6.24
C SER A 51 -3.70 9.27 -5.41
N ILE A 52 -3.41 8.15 -4.77
CA ILE A 52 -4.33 7.48 -3.85
C ILE A 52 -4.62 8.36 -2.63
N ASP A 53 -3.61 8.98 -2.03
CA ASP A 53 -3.77 9.87 -0.88
C ASP A 53 -4.69 11.06 -1.23
N GLU A 54 -4.51 11.69 -2.40
CA GLU A 54 -5.40 12.76 -2.87
C GLU A 54 -6.86 12.28 -3.03
N ALA A 55 -7.06 11.14 -3.67
CA ALA A 55 -8.40 10.58 -3.87
C ALA A 55 -9.08 10.19 -2.54
N ARG A 56 -8.32 9.69 -1.56
CA ARG A 56 -8.84 9.37 -0.22
C ARG A 56 -9.26 10.60 0.58
N GLU A 57 -8.61 11.74 0.38
CA GLU A 57 -9.03 13.03 0.94
C GLU A 57 -10.25 13.62 0.22
N GLY A 58 -10.83 12.90 -0.74
CA GLY A 58 -12.01 13.33 -1.50
C GLY A 58 -11.70 14.21 -2.71
N HIS A 59 -10.44 14.29 -3.09
CA HIS A 59 -10.00 15.06 -4.25
C HIS A 59 -9.77 14.14 -5.46
N GLY A 60 -10.80 14.02 -6.29
CA GLY A 60 -10.84 13.07 -7.39
C GLY A 60 -11.32 11.68 -6.96
N SER A 61 -11.69 10.86 -7.93
CA SER A 61 -12.19 9.47 -7.70
C SER A 61 -11.70 8.50 -8.76
N MET A 62 -10.79 8.94 -9.62
CA MET A 62 -10.24 8.13 -10.71
C MET A 62 -8.74 8.33 -10.81
N ILE A 63 -8.01 7.26 -11.02
CA ILE A 63 -6.57 7.24 -11.24
C ILE A 63 -6.31 6.42 -12.49
N ASN A 64 -5.56 6.98 -13.44
CA ASN A 64 -5.16 6.30 -14.67
C ASN A 64 -3.69 5.92 -14.57
N VAL A 65 -3.37 4.68 -14.92
CA VAL A 65 -2.00 4.17 -15.00
C VAL A 65 -1.77 3.61 -16.38
N THR A 66 -0.72 4.06 -17.06
CA THR A 66 -0.38 3.58 -18.39
C THR A 66 1.04 3.01 -18.40
N ARG A 67 1.17 1.83 -18.97
CA ARG A 67 2.44 1.19 -19.29
C ARG A 67 2.67 1.28 -20.79
N TYR A 68 3.82 1.84 -21.16
CA TYR A 68 4.19 2.04 -22.57
C TYR A 68 5.20 0.98 -23.04
N LEU A 69 5.24 0.72 -24.35
CA LEU A 69 6.19 -0.21 -24.97
C LEU A 69 7.66 0.20 -24.81
N ASP A 70 7.93 1.51 -24.71
CA ASP A 70 9.27 2.03 -24.49
C ASP A 70 9.79 1.81 -23.04
N GLY A 71 8.99 1.18 -22.19
CA GLY A 71 9.27 0.93 -20.78
C GLY A 71 8.94 2.10 -19.87
N SER A 72 8.42 3.22 -20.40
CA SER A 72 7.93 4.31 -19.57
C SER A 72 6.58 3.98 -18.95
N ILE A 73 6.31 4.62 -17.80
CA ILE A 73 5.12 4.43 -16.99
C ILE A 73 4.53 5.80 -16.72
N GLU A 74 3.20 5.91 -16.74
CA GLU A 74 2.48 7.16 -16.47
C GLU A 74 1.43 6.92 -15.41
N VAL A 75 1.33 7.85 -14.47
CA VAL A 75 0.26 7.91 -13.46
C VAL A 75 -0.38 9.30 -13.55
N GLU A 76 -1.70 9.31 -13.74
CA GLU A 76 -2.52 10.53 -13.80
C GLU A 76 -3.62 10.46 -12.75
N ASP A 77 -3.79 11.55 -12.00
CA ASP A 77 -4.92 11.75 -11.09
C ASP A 77 -5.71 13.01 -11.41
N PHE A 78 -6.85 13.15 -10.77
CA PHE A 78 -7.77 14.28 -10.89
C PHE A 78 -7.95 14.96 -9.53
N GLY A 79 -6.90 14.95 -8.70
CA GLY A 79 -6.85 15.63 -7.41
C GLY A 79 -6.69 17.14 -7.54
N ARG A 80 -6.18 17.78 -6.51
CA ARG A 80 -5.96 19.24 -6.48
C ARG A 80 -4.80 19.70 -7.38
N GLY A 81 -3.94 18.78 -7.78
CA GLY A 81 -2.65 19.06 -8.42
C GLY A 81 -1.57 19.41 -7.41
N CYS A 82 -0.39 18.77 -7.55
CA CYS A 82 0.76 19.04 -6.70
C CYS A 82 1.14 20.53 -6.75
N PRO A 83 1.32 21.22 -5.61
CA PRO A 83 1.80 22.60 -5.63
C PRO A 83 3.27 22.62 -6.07
N VAL A 84 3.58 23.33 -7.13
CA VAL A 84 4.93 23.39 -7.75
C VAL A 84 5.48 24.80 -7.87
N ASP A 85 4.66 25.83 -7.66
CA ASP A 85 5.00 27.24 -7.82
C ASP A 85 5.84 27.77 -6.63
N TRP A 86 6.14 29.05 -6.63
CA TRP A 86 7.00 29.70 -5.65
C TRP A 86 6.48 29.56 -4.21
N ASN A 87 7.36 29.16 -3.30
CA ASN A 87 7.10 29.06 -1.87
C ASN A 87 7.86 30.16 -1.12
N ALA A 88 7.13 31.17 -0.69
CA ALA A 88 7.73 32.34 -0.03
C ALA A 88 8.34 32.00 1.34
N SER A 89 7.83 30.99 2.06
CA SER A 89 8.38 30.59 3.36
C SER A 89 9.71 29.81 3.24
N GLU A 90 9.90 29.11 2.13
CA GLU A 90 11.13 28.35 1.84
C GLU A 90 12.11 29.14 0.96
N GLY A 91 11.66 30.27 0.34
CA GLY A 91 12.46 31.09 -0.56
C GLY A 91 12.88 30.39 -1.85
N ARG A 92 12.09 29.43 -2.31
CA ARG A 92 12.36 28.60 -3.51
C ARG A 92 11.06 28.05 -4.07
N TYR A 93 11.11 27.43 -5.25
CA TYR A 93 9.95 26.77 -5.82
C TYR A 93 9.62 25.45 -5.13
N ASN A 94 8.35 25.14 -4.98
CA ASN A 94 7.91 23.86 -4.41
C ASN A 94 8.35 22.65 -5.25
N TRP A 95 8.47 22.80 -6.59
CA TRP A 95 8.95 21.70 -7.41
C TRP A 95 10.38 21.26 -7.04
N GLU A 96 11.24 22.18 -6.59
CA GLU A 96 12.59 21.86 -6.14
C GLU A 96 12.54 21.02 -4.85
N LEU A 97 11.57 21.31 -3.96
CA LEU A 97 11.35 20.53 -2.74
C LEU A 97 10.79 19.15 -3.07
N VAL A 98 9.75 19.07 -3.90
CA VAL A 98 9.02 17.81 -4.16
C VAL A 98 9.87 16.84 -5.00
N PHE A 99 10.57 17.33 -6.03
CA PHE A 99 11.27 16.48 -7.01
C PHE A 99 12.77 16.40 -6.80
N CYS A 100 13.40 17.33 -6.07
CA CYS A 100 14.85 17.40 -5.95
C CYS A 100 15.34 17.35 -4.49
N GLU A 101 14.45 17.24 -3.49
CA GLU A 101 14.83 17.18 -2.08
C GLU A 101 14.28 15.90 -1.44
N LEU A 102 15.16 15.10 -0.84
CA LEU A 102 14.73 13.97 -0.02
C LEU A 102 14.25 14.49 1.34
N TYR A 103 13.22 13.85 1.89
CA TYR A 103 12.58 14.23 3.16
C TYR A 103 11.86 15.60 3.11
N ALA A 104 11.38 16.00 1.94
CA ALA A 104 10.51 17.16 1.77
C ALA A 104 9.07 16.74 1.45
N GLY A 105 8.08 17.38 2.04
CA GLY A 105 6.67 17.09 1.78
C GLY A 105 5.71 17.77 2.73
N ALA A 106 4.42 17.73 2.39
CA ALA A 106 3.34 18.38 3.14
C ALA A 106 2.67 17.45 4.19
N LYS A 107 3.05 16.17 4.26
CA LYS A 107 2.33 15.12 5.01
C LYS A 107 2.91 14.80 6.39
N TYR A 108 3.77 15.66 6.94
CA TYR A 108 4.45 15.40 8.22
C TYR A 108 3.58 15.64 9.47
N LYS A 109 2.47 16.38 9.34
CA LYS A 109 1.55 16.73 10.43
C LYS A 109 0.23 15.95 10.33
N ASN A 110 0.31 14.63 10.34
CA ASN A 110 -0.87 13.76 10.20
C ASN A 110 -1.56 13.38 11.53
N ASP A 111 -1.00 13.80 12.67
CA ASP A 111 -1.50 13.45 14.02
C ASP A 111 -2.63 14.35 14.52
N GLU A 112 -2.90 15.49 13.86
CA GLU A 112 -3.76 16.56 14.37
C GLU A 112 -5.17 16.59 13.74
N GLY A 113 -5.59 15.52 13.06
CA GLY A 113 -6.92 15.44 12.42
C GLY A 113 -7.06 16.37 11.19
N GLN A 114 -5.95 16.71 10.57
CA GLN A 114 -5.86 17.49 9.34
C GLN A 114 -5.82 16.55 8.11
N ASP A 115 -5.72 17.14 6.93
CA ASP A 115 -5.52 16.42 5.66
C ASP A 115 -4.42 15.36 5.79
N TYR A 116 -4.61 14.19 5.14
CA TYR A 116 -3.65 13.08 5.13
C TYR A 116 -3.46 12.31 6.45
N GLU A 117 -4.47 12.28 7.32
CA GLU A 117 -4.42 11.55 8.61
C GLU A 117 -3.88 10.11 8.48
N TYR A 118 -4.18 9.42 7.36
CA TYR A 118 -3.77 8.03 7.09
C TYR A 118 -2.97 7.89 5.80
N SER A 119 -2.08 8.83 5.51
CA SER A 119 -1.31 8.87 4.27
C SER A 119 -0.41 7.65 4.07
N LEU A 120 -0.28 7.20 2.82
CA LEU A 120 0.71 6.22 2.36
C LEU A 120 2.10 6.83 2.23
N GLY A 121 2.20 8.05 1.71
CA GLY A 121 3.45 8.76 1.41
C GLY A 121 3.96 9.62 2.56
N LEU A 122 4.33 9.04 3.70
CA LEU A 122 4.73 9.78 4.91
C LEU A 122 6.16 10.32 4.92
N ASN A 123 7.07 9.72 4.17
CA ASN A 123 8.50 9.96 4.34
C ASN A 123 9.07 11.09 3.46
N GLY A 124 8.29 11.64 2.51
CA GLY A 124 8.77 12.68 1.59
C GLY A 124 9.94 12.21 0.72
N LEU A 125 9.97 10.93 0.37
CA LEU A 125 11.05 10.31 -0.39
C LEU A 125 10.63 9.91 -1.81
N GLY A 126 9.43 9.38 -1.97
CA GLY A 126 9.02 8.60 -3.12
C GLY A 126 9.11 9.35 -4.44
N THR A 127 8.57 10.55 -4.53
CA THR A 127 8.56 11.34 -5.77
C THR A 127 9.97 11.75 -6.19
N CYS A 128 10.76 12.28 -5.26
CA CYS A 128 12.14 12.66 -5.51
C CYS A 128 13.00 11.45 -5.88
N ALA A 129 12.87 10.34 -5.14
CA ALA A 129 13.64 9.14 -5.41
C ALA A 129 13.30 8.52 -6.77
N THR A 130 12.02 8.49 -7.16
CA THR A 130 11.60 7.99 -8.47
C THR A 130 12.13 8.88 -9.59
N GLN A 131 12.07 10.21 -9.44
CA GLN A 131 12.64 11.15 -10.38
C GLN A 131 14.17 10.92 -10.51
N TYR A 132 14.89 10.81 -9.40
CA TYR A 132 16.36 10.60 -9.41
C TYR A 132 16.78 9.27 -10.02
N SER A 133 15.96 8.23 -9.91
CA SER A 133 16.24 6.90 -10.46
C SER A 133 15.78 6.70 -11.91
N SER A 134 15.21 7.73 -12.53
CA SER A 134 14.69 7.68 -13.88
C SER A 134 15.73 8.12 -14.91
N GLU A 135 15.64 7.55 -16.12
CA GLU A 135 16.34 8.05 -17.30
C GLU A 135 15.83 9.45 -17.66
N TRP A 136 14.50 9.61 -17.63
CA TRP A 136 13.82 10.89 -17.76
C TRP A 136 12.47 10.85 -17.02
N MET A 137 11.95 12.03 -16.65
CA MET A 137 10.62 12.20 -16.09
C MET A 137 9.99 13.49 -16.60
N ASP A 138 8.76 13.37 -17.10
CA ASP A 138 7.86 14.49 -17.43
C ASP A 138 6.79 14.63 -16.37
N VAL A 139 6.60 15.85 -15.88
CA VAL A 139 5.58 16.21 -14.91
C VAL A 139 4.65 17.23 -15.51
N THR A 140 3.35 16.97 -15.44
CA THR A 140 2.30 17.92 -15.82
C THR A 140 1.34 18.10 -14.64
N ILE A 141 1.13 19.32 -14.22
CA ILE A 141 0.23 19.67 -13.11
C ILE A 141 -0.82 20.65 -13.60
N TRP A 142 -2.07 20.38 -13.28
CA TRP A 142 -3.18 21.33 -13.50
C TRP A 142 -3.66 21.81 -12.14
N ARG A 143 -3.50 23.12 -11.90
CA ARG A 143 -3.84 23.73 -10.64
C ARG A 143 -4.15 25.22 -10.81
N ASP A 144 -5.18 25.72 -10.12
CA ASP A 144 -5.54 27.13 -10.03
C ASP A 144 -5.73 27.83 -11.40
N GLY A 145 -6.14 27.08 -12.42
CA GLY A 145 -6.35 27.60 -13.78
C GLY A 145 -5.07 27.70 -14.61
N PHE A 146 -4.01 27.02 -14.20
CA PHE A 146 -2.76 26.92 -14.93
C PHE A 146 -2.39 25.46 -15.19
N LYS A 147 -1.63 25.24 -16.24
CA LYS A 147 -0.89 24.03 -16.53
C LYS A 147 0.59 24.30 -16.31
N TYR A 148 1.19 23.51 -15.44
CA TYR A 148 2.62 23.53 -15.16
C TYR A 148 3.29 22.33 -15.80
N SER A 149 4.51 22.50 -16.32
CA SER A 149 5.29 21.41 -16.92
C SER A 149 6.74 21.47 -16.45
N LEU A 150 7.29 20.30 -16.16
CA LEU A 150 8.70 20.09 -15.81
C LEU A 150 9.24 18.89 -16.57
N HIS A 151 10.51 18.95 -16.94
CA HIS A 151 11.24 17.84 -17.52
C HIS A 151 12.54 17.59 -16.76
N PHE A 152 12.84 16.31 -16.51
CA PHE A 152 14.05 15.87 -15.82
C PHE A 152 14.76 14.80 -16.65
N GLU A 153 16.08 14.86 -16.68
CA GLU A 153 16.95 13.83 -17.28
C GLU A 153 17.99 13.40 -16.24
N LYS A 154 18.03 12.11 -15.91
CA LYS A 154 18.97 11.51 -14.94
C LYS A 154 19.08 12.27 -13.61
N GLY A 155 17.98 12.83 -13.14
CA GLY A 155 17.91 13.59 -11.90
C GLY A 155 18.09 15.10 -12.02
N GLU A 156 18.46 15.61 -13.18
CA GLU A 156 18.67 17.04 -13.43
C GLU A 156 17.45 17.67 -14.11
N ASN A 157 16.99 18.81 -13.61
CA ASN A 157 15.91 19.57 -14.27
C ASN A 157 16.41 20.24 -15.54
N ILE A 158 15.67 20.08 -16.62
CA ILE A 158 15.95 20.67 -17.91
C ILE A 158 14.88 21.73 -18.23
N GLY A 159 15.29 22.98 -18.39
CA GLY A 159 14.44 24.07 -18.85
C GLY A 159 13.61 24.79 -17.79
N GLY A 160 13.66 24.34 -16.52
CA GLY A 160 12.90 24.96 -15.42
C GLY A 160 11.40 24.70 -15.49
N LEU A 161 10.62 25.44 -14.68
CA LEU A 161 9.17 25.34 -14.63
C LEU A 161 8.53 26.15 -15.75
N ALA A 162 7.78 25.48 -16.63
CA ALA A 162 6.87 26.15 -17.57
C ALA A 162 5.49 26.31 -16.95
N LYS A 163 4.84 27.46 -17.19
CA LYS A 163 3.52 27.79 -16.67
C LYS A 163 2.71 28.46 -17.74
N GLU A 164 1.54 27.95 -18.05
CA GLU A 164 0.62 28.48 -19.04
C GLU A 164 -0.82 28.49 -18.50
N PRO A 165 -1.68 29.46 -18.87
CA PRO A 165 -3.09 29.45 -18.54
C PRO A 165 -3.78 28.19 -19.07
N TYR A 166 -4.69 27.62 -18.28
CA TYR A 166 -5.44 26.44 -18.67
C TYR A 166 -6.88 26.48 -18.12
N ASN A 167 -7.69 25.52 -18.51
CA ASN A 167 -9.07 25.41 -18.03
C ASN A 167 -9.11 25.25 -16.49
N LYS A 168 -9.76 26.18 -15.80
CA LYS A 168 -9.89 26.18 -14.33
C LYS A 168 -10.58 24.93 -13.75
N ARG A 169 -11.37 24.22 -14.55
CA ARG A 169 -12.05 22.98 -14.11
C ARG A 169 -11.14 21.76 -14.12
N ARG A 170 -10.04 21.80 -14.87
CA ARG A 170 -9.06 20.72 -14.91
C ARG A 170 -8.09 20.90 -13.75
N THR A 171 -8.05 19.93 -12.84
CA THR A 171 -7.06 19.81 -11.78
C THR A 171 -6.47 18.41 -11.78
N GLY A 172 -5.33 18.24 -11.14
CA GLY A 172 -4.67 16.95 -10.95
C GLY A 172 -3.19 16.98 -11.33
N SER A 173 -2.57 15.82 -11.21
CA SER A 173 -1.17 15.60 -11.51
C SER A 173 -1.00 14.46 -12.50
N MET A 174 -0.05 14.56 -13.40
CA MET A 174 0.36 13.49 -14.30
C MET A 174 1.88 13.42 -14.31
N MET A 175 2.41 12.24 -14.05
CA MET A 175 3.84 11.96 -14.06
C MET A 175 4.10 10.78 -15.00
N ARG A 176 4.93 11.00 -16.01
CA ARG A 176 5.43 9.94 -16.89
C ARG A 176 6.93 9.85 -16.76
N TRP A 177 7.45 8.67 -16.51
CA TRP A 177 8.88 8.44 -16.33
C TRP A 177 9.31 7.13 -16.95
N LYS A 178 10.57 7.07 -17.29
CA LYS A 178 11.22 5.84 -17.70
C LYS A 178 12.26 5.46 -16.65
N PRO A 179 12.14 4.32 -15.98
CA PRO A 179 13.18 3.82 -15.08
C PRO A 179 14.52 3.70 -15.82
N ASP A 180 15.63 3.99 -15.11
CA ASP A 180 16.95 3.98 -15.72
C ASP A 180 17.64 2.63 -15.50
N ILE A 181 18.04 1.98 -16.60
CA ILE A 181 18.81 0.72 -16.56
C ILE A 181 20.23 0.92 -16.00
N GLU A 182 20.72 2.15 -15.91
CA GLU A 182 21.97 2.45 -15.20
C GLU A 182 21.80 2.44 -13.67
N VAL A 183 20.55 2.46 -13.18
CA VAL A 183 20.20 2.46 -11.76
C VAL A 183 19.68 1.11 -11.30
N PHE A 184 18.75 0.54 -12.08
CA PHE A 184 18.16 -0.76 -11.79
C PHE A 184 18.72 -1.84 -12.70
N THR A 185 18.90 -3.04 -12.19
CA THR A 185 19.39 -4.19 -12.97
C THR A 185 18.33 -4.74 -13.94
N ASP A 186 17.06 -4.49 -13.67
CA ASP A 186 15.91 -4.82 -14.52
C ASP A 186 14.84 -3.72 -14.38
N ILE A 187 14.35 -3.23 -15.50
CA ILE A 187 13.33 -2.17 -15.59
C ILE A 187 12.05 -2.63 -16.29
N ALA A 188 11.99 -3.90 -16.68
CA ALA A 188 10.86 -4.47 -17.44
C ALA A 188 9.70 -4.83 -16.51
N VAL A 189 9.06 -3.83 -15.89
CA VAL A 189 7.90 -4.05 -15.01
C VAL A 189 6.78 -4.76 -15.80
N PRO A 190 6.37 -5.98 -15.39
CA PRO A 190 5.41 -6.76 -16.15
C PRO A 190 3.98 -6.22 -16.02
N GLU A 191 3.15 -6.48 -17.03
CA GLU A 191 1.72 -6.12 -17.03
C GLU A 191 0.99 -6.65 -15.79
N ASP A 192 1.28 -7.88 -15.40
CA ASP A 192 0.62 -8.54 -14.26
C ASP A 192 0.84 -7.80 -12.93
N TYR A 193 1.99 -7.15 -12.76
CA TYR A 193 2.24 -6.31 -11.59
C TYR A 193 1.23 -5.17 -11.47
N PHE A 194 0.98 -4.46 -12.59
CA PHE A 194 0.03 -3.34 -12.59
C PHE A 194 -1.40 -3.82 -12.30
N ALA A 195 -1.82 -4.90 -12.96
CA ALA A 195 -3.15 -5.46 -12.76
C ALA A 195 -3.37 -5.88 -11.30
N ASP A 196 -2.38 -6.56 -10.68
CA ASP A 196 -2.44 -6.99 -9.29
C ASP A 196 -2.47 -5.81 -8.31
N VAL A 197 -1.54 -4.87 -8.45
CA VAL A 197 -1.45 -3.68 -7.57
C VAL A 197 -2.72 -2.84 -7.68
N LEU A 198 -3.21 -2.55 -8.88
CA LEU A 198 -4.38 -1.70 -9.06
C LEU A 198 -5.67 -2.37 -8.57
N LYS A 199 -5.81 -3.67 -8.77
CA LYS A 199 -6.92 -4.43 -8.17
C LYS A 199 -6.87 -4.36 -6.64
N LYS A 200 -5.72 -4.61 -6.01
CA LYS A 200 -5.54 -4.52 -4.57
C LYS A 200 -5.86 -3.11 -4.04
N GLN A 201 -5.42 -2.07 -4.73
CA GLN A 201 -5.74 -0.69 -4.34
C GLN A 201 -7.22 -0.35 -4.49
N ALA A 202 -7.89 -0.86 -5.52
CA ALA A 202 -9.33 -0.70 -5.68
C ALA A 202 -10.12 -1.36 -4.54
N VAL A 203 -9.68 -2.54 -4.08
CA VAL A 203 -10.29 -3.27 -2.96
C VAL A 203 -10.28 -2.46 -1.67
N VAL A 204 -9.17 -1.79 -1.36
CA VAL A 204 -8.98 -1.11 -0.07
C VAL A 204 -9.28 0.39 -0.09
N ASN A 205 -9.54 0.94 -1.28
CA ASN A 205 -9.95 2.34 -1.47
C ASN A 205 -11.34 2.38 -2.12
N ALA A 206 -12.36 2.08 -1.34
CA ALA A 206 -13.74 1.94 -1.79
C ALA A 206 -14.20 3.13 -2.65
N GLY A 207 -14.75 2.85 -3.82
CA GLY A 207 -15.32 3.84 -4.73
C GLY A 207 -14.30 4.58 -5.61
N ILE A 208 -12.99 4.36 -5.42
CA ILE A 208 -11.97 4.90 -6.33
C ILE A 208 -11.82 3.94 -7.52
N THR A 209 -11.86 4.51 -8.73
CA THR A 209 -11.67 3.78 -9.98
C THR A 209 -10.21 3.83 -10.41
N PHE A 210 -9.61 2.69 -10.64
CA PHE A 210 -8.26 2.53 -11.19
C PHE A 210 -8.35 2.00 -12.60
N ASN A 211 -7.93 2.81 -13.58
CA ASN A 211 -7.87 2.43 -14.98
C ASN A 211 -6.43 2.08 -15.35
N PHE A 212 -6.23 0.92 -15.93
CA PHE A 212 -4.95 0.47 -16.45
C PHE A 212 -4.98 0.42 -17.97
N ARG A 213 -4.01 1.04 -18.61
CA ARG A 213 -3.77 1.02 -20.05
C ARG A 213 -2.41 0.40 -20.32
N ASN A 214 -2.39 -0.67 -21.07
CA ASN A 214 -1.17 -1.34 -21.51
C ASN A 214 -0.97 -1.13 -23.01
N GLU A 215 0.10 -0.46 -23.40
CA GLU A 215 0.43 -0.31 -24.82
C GLU A 215 0.99 -1.63 -25.37
N THR A 216 0.44 -2.05 -26.50
CA THR A 216 0.83 -3.22 -27.26
C THR A 216 1.21 -2.80 -28.69
N GLU A 217 1.78 -3.69 -29.46
CA GLU A 217 2.11 -3.40 -30.89
C GLU A 217 0.88 -3.03 -31.75
N THR A 218 -0.33 -3.38 -31.30
CA THR A 218 -1.58 -3.14 -32.03
C THR A 218 -2.44 -2.02 -31.44
N GLY A 219 -2.00 -1.38 -30.33
CA GLY A 219 -2.74 -0.33 -29.65
C GLY A 219 -2.75 -0.51 -28.15
N PHE A 220 -3.76 0.04 -27.48
CA PHE A 220 -3.88 -0.04 -26.02
C PHE A 220 -4.92 -1.08 -25.61
N GLU A 221 -4.55 -1.92 -24.66
CA GLU A 221 -5.47 -2.74 -23.89
C GLU A 221 -5.84 -2.02 -22.60
N GLU A 222 -7.13 -2.04 -22.23
CA GLU A 222 -7.63 -1.31 -21.07
C GLU A 222 -8.35 -2.23 -20.10
N LYS A 223 -8.06 -2.05 -18.78
CA LYS A 223 -8.73 -2.73 -17.68
C LYS A 223 -9.14 -1.68 -16.64
N SER A 224 -10.28 -1.87 -16.00
CA SER A 224 -10.75 -0.97 -14.93
C SER A 224 -11.08 -1.77 -13.69
N PHE A 225 -10.65 -1.25 -12.53
CA PHE A 225 -10.88 -1.86 -11.23
C PHE A 225 -11.62 -0.89 -10.32
N VAL A 226 -12.74 -1.29 -9.78
CA VAL A 226 -13.51 -0.54 -8.79
C VAL A 226 -14.29 -1.47 -7.89
N TYR A 227 -14.21 -1.24 -6.58
CA TYR A 227 -15.02 -1.92 -5.56
C TYR A 227 -15.77 -0.85 -4.77
N ARG A 228 -17.06 -0.71 -5.02
CA ARG A 228 -17.86 0.38 -4.43
C ARG A 228 -17.96 0.29 -2.92
N ASN A 229 -18.09 -0.92 -2.38
CA ASN A 229 -18.11 -1.21 -0.96
C ASN A 229 -16.78 -1.83 -0.45
N GLY A 230 -15.70 -1.63 -1.18
CA GLY A 230 -14.35 -2.04 -0.79
C GLY A 230 -14.23 -3.54 -0.53
N ILE A 231 -13.66 -3.89 0.64
CA ILE A 231 -13.40 -5.28 1.03
C ILE A 231 -14.66 -6.15 1.12
N ALA A 232 -15.83 -5.57 1.39
CA ALA A 232 -17.08 -6.31 1.44
C ALA A 232 -17.44 -6.90 0.06
N ASP A 233 -17.34 -6.09 -1.00
CA ASP A 233 -17.59 -6.55 -2.37
C ASP A 233 -16.52 -7.58 -2.80
N TYR A 234 -15.28 -7.37 -2.40
CA TYR A 234 -14.18 -8.29 -2.76
C TYR A 234 -14.34 -9.65 -2.08
N VAL A 235 -14.68 -9.70 -0.80
CA VAL A 235 -14.95 -10.98 -0.10
C VAL A 235 -16.18 -11.66 -0.69
N ALA A 236 -17.22 -10.92 -1.08
CA ALA A 236 -18.38 -11.48 -1.76
C ALA A 236 -18.02 -12.10 -3.13
N GLU A 237 -17.15 -11.43 -3.89
CA GLU A 237 -16.61 -11.98 -5.16
C GLU A 237 -15.82 -13.28 -4.91
N LEU A 238 -14.97 -13.30 -3.89
CA LEU A 238 -14.17 -14.48 -3.53
C LEU A 238 -15.02 -15.63 -2.97
N ALA A 239 -16.05 -15.31 -2.19
CA ALA A 239 -16.95 -16.30 -1.59
C ALA A 239 -17.69 -17.12 -2.65
N GLY A 240 -18.18 -16.46 -3.70
CA GLY A 240 -19.03 -17.06 -4.70
C GLY A 240 -20.34 -17.61 -4.08
N ASP A 241 -21.08 -18.37 -4.88
CA ASP A 241 -22.35 -18.96 -4.44
C ASP A 241 -22.17 -20.21 -3.57
N ASP A 242 -20.97 -20.80 -3.57
CA ASP A 242 -20.65 -22.09 -2.91
C ASP A 242 -20.04 -21.94 -1.51
N SER A 243 -20.00 -20.74 -0.95
CA SER A 243 -19.44 -20.54 0.38
C SER A 243 -20.28 -21.17 1.48
N LEU A 244 -19.63 -21.64 2.56
CA LEU A 244 -20.30 -22.24 3.72
C LEU A 244 -21.10 -21.20 4.49
N THR A 245 -20.56 -19.98 4.59
CA THR A 245 -21.19 -18.86 5.29
C THR A 245 -21.29 -17.65 4.36
N LYS A 246 -22.22 -16.76 4.65
CA LYS A 246 -22.32 -15.48 3.93
C LYS A 246 -21.16 -14.57 4.32
N PRO A 247 -20.67 -13.71 3.39
CA PRO A 247 -19.73 -12.65 3.74
C PRO A 247 -20.28 -11.77 4.86
N PHE A 248 -19.44 -11.50 5.83
CA PHE A 248 -19.77 -10.69 6.99
C PHE A 248 -18.72 -9.60 7.21
N MET A 249 -19.20 -8.37 7.45
CA MET A 249 -18.35 -7.19 7.64
C MET A 249 -18.37 -6.78 9.11
N ILE A 250 -17.19 -6.49 9.64
CA ILE A 250 -17.02 -5.96 11.01
C ILE A 250 -16.17 -4.69 10.97
N GLU A 251 -16.57 -3.70 11.77
CA GLU A 251 -15.89 -2.41 11.86
C GLU A 251 -15.79 -1.93 13.31
N GLY A 252 -14.79 -1.12 13.58
CA GLY A 252 -14.60 -0.52 14.88
C GLY A 252 -13.43 0.46 14.91
N GLU A 253 -13.29 1.16 16.03
CA GLU A 253 -12.20 2.10 16.27
C GLU A 253 -11.66 1.90 17.70
N ARG A 254 -10.36 2.09 17.85
CA ARG A 254 -9.68 2.02 19.15
C ARG A 254 -8.68 3.16 19.28
N ARG A 255 -8.44 3.60 20.52
CA ARG A 255 -7.36 4.53 20.89
C ARG A 255 -6.46 3.89 21.92
N GLY A 256 -5.16 4.11 21.80
CA GLY A 256 -4.16 3.60 22.70
C GLY A 256 -2.76 3.92 22.25
N ARG A 257 -1.78 3.26 22.88
CA ARG A 257 -0.37 3.50 22.65
C ARG A 257 0.43 2.20 22.69
N ASP A 258 1.58 2.18 22.01
CA ASP A 258 2.46 1.01 21.99
C ASP A 258 3.20 0.80 23.32
N ARG A 259 3.50 1.90 24.05
CA ARG A 259 4.14 1.93 25.37
C ARG A 259 3.65 3.15 26.15
N GLU A 260 3.76 3.12 27.46
CA GLU A 260 3.32 4.20 28.36
C GLU A 260 3.98 5.56 28.07
N ASP A 261 5.24 5.55 27.62
CA ASP A 261 6.02 6.74 27.28
C ASP A 261 5.76 7.29 25.86
N LYS A 262 4.86 6.65 25.10
CA LYS A 262 4.51 7.06 23.74
C LYS A 262 3.14 7.74 23.67
N PRO A 263 2.96 8.67 22.73
CA PRO A 263 1.65 9.29 22.55
C PRO A 263 0.61 8.27 22.10
N GLU A 264 -0.63 8.55 22.49
CA GLU A 264 -1.78 7.78 22.01
C GLU A 264 -2.05 8.06 20.53
N TYR A 265 -2.59 7.06 19.85
CA TYR A 265 -3.02 7.18 18.48
C TYR A 265 -4.29 6.37 18.22
N LYS A 266 -4.95 6.71 17.12
CA LYS A 266 -6.21 6.11 16.69
C LYS A 266 -5.94 4.99 15.69
N VAL A 267 -6.71 3.90 15.82
CA VAL A 267 -6.73 2.79 14.86
C VAL A 267 -8.17 2.56 14.43
N LYS A 268 -8.43 2.65 13.13
CA LYS A 268 -9.68 2.19 12.51
C LYS A 268 -9.50 0.75 12.07
N LEU A 269 -10.43 -0.10 12.44
CA LEU A 269 -10.41 -1.54 12.21
C LEU A 269 -11.60 -1.90 11.32
N SER A 270 -11.31 -2.58 10.22
CA SER A 270 -12.31 -3.06 9.29
C SER A 270 -11.88 -4.42 8.75
N ALA A 271 -12.77 -5.39 8.75
CA ALA A 271 -12.53 -6.71 8.20
C ALA A 271 -13.79 -7.28 7.59
N ALA A 272 -13.64 -8.00 6.48
CA ALA A 272 -14.68 -8.83 5.90
C ALA A 272 -14.21 -10.27 5.88
N PHE A 273 -15.09 -11.20 6.21
CA PHE A 273 -14.76 -12.62 6.22
C PHE A 273 -15.97 -13.50 5.86
N CYS A 274 -15.67 -14.67 5.38
CA CYS A 274 -16.59 -15.81 5.26
C CYS A 274 -15.77 -17.12 5.34
N PHE A 275 -16.49 -18.24 5.40
CA PHE A 275 -15.87 -19.55 5.40
C PHE A 275 -16.31 -20.33 4.15
N SER A 276 -15.38 -21.08 3.57
CA SER A 276 -15.59 -21.88 2.38
C SER A 276 -14.78 -23.17 2.47
N ASN A 277 -15.32 -24.25 1.95
CA ASN A 277 -14.57 -25.51 1.77
C ASN A 277 -13.92 -25.65 0.39
N GLN A 278 -14.10 -24.64 -0.48
CA GLN A 278 -13.55 -24.62 -1.83
C GLN A 278 -12.35 -23.66 -1.96
N ARG A 279 -12.28 -22.64 -1.13
CA ARG A 279 -11.31 -21.55 -1.23
C ARG A 279 -10.90 -21.06 0.14
N SER A 280 -9.65 -20.63 0.24
CA SER A 280 -9.14 -19.90 1.39
C SER A 280 -8.24 -18.76 0.92
N LEU A 281 -8.35 -17.61 1.57
CA LEU A 281 -7.51 -16.46 1.30
C LEU A 281 -7.45 -15.58 2.54
N ILE A 282 -6.25 -15.15 2.91
CA ILE A 282 -6.08 -14.18 3.99
C ILE A 282 -5.19 -13.06 3.49
N GLU A 283 -5.75 -11.85 3.45
CA GLU A 283 -5.02 -10.64 3.07
C GLU A 283 -5.18 -9.56 4.13
N TYR A 284 -4.04 -8.97 4.52
CA TYR A 284 -4.00 -7.86 5.47
C TYR A 284 -3.56 -6.59 4.76
N TYR A 285 -4.36 -5.53 4.91
CA TYR A 285 -4.03 -4.18 4.43
C TYR A 285 -3.99 -3.21 5.61
N HIS A 286 -3.00 -2.34 5.61
CA HIS A 286 -2.89 -1.28 6.61
C HIS A 286 -2.43 0.02 5.94
N ASN A 287 -3.18 1.11 6.17
CA ASN A 287 -3.00 2.37 5.45
C ASN A 287 -2.88 2.16 3.93
N SER A 288 -3.76 1.33 3.36
CA SER A 288 -3.80 0.90 1.96
C SER A 288 -2.58 0.11 1.45
N SER A 289 -1.60 -0.20 2.29
CA SER A 289 -0.49 -1.09 1.94
C SER A 289 -0.87 -2.55 2.17
N TRP A 290 -0.63 -3.40 1.18
CA TRP A 290 -0.71 -4.84 1.37
C TRP A 290 0.46 -5.35 2.20
N LEU A 291 0.13 -6.03 3.30
CA LEU A 291 1.12 -6.58 4.22
C LEU A 291 1.42 -8.05 3.83
N GLU A 292 2.33 -8.24 2.88
CA GLU A 292 2.72 -9.56 2.39
C GLU A 292 3.17 -10.50 3.52
N HIS A 293 3.82 -9.95 4.54
CA HIS A 293 4.32 -10.71 5.69
C HIS A 293 3.46 -10.51 6.96
N GLY A 294 2.35 -9.80 6.86
CA GLY A 294 1.38 -9.60 7.94
C GLY A 294 1.93 -8.81 9.12
N GLY A 295 2.64 -9.46 10.03
CA GLY A 295 3.10 -8.86 11.28
C GLY A 295 2.02 -8.83 12.35
N ALA A 296 1.75 -7.66 12.96
CA ALA A 296 0.77 -7.51 14.03
C ALA A 296 -0.65 -7.98 13.64
N PRO A 297 -1.20 -7.66 12.45
CA PRO A 297 -2.50 -8.15 12.03
C PRO A 297 -2.58 -9.67 11.90
N ASP A 298 -1.57 -10.33 11.37
CA ASP A 298 -1.54 -11.78 11.24
C ASP A 298 -1.54 -12.46 12.61
N LYS A 299 -0.71 -11.97 13.53
CA LYS A 299 -0.67 -12.49 14.92
C LYS A 299 -2.02 -12.33 15.62
N ALA A 300 -2.67 -11.19 15.44
CA ALA A 300 -3.97 -10.91 16.01
C ALA A 300 -5.06 -11.84 15.45
N ALA A 301 -5.15 -11.99 14.13
CA ALA A 301 -6.12 -12.85 13.47
C ALA A 301 -5.94 -14.32 13.89
N ARG A 302 -4.72 -14.85 13.85
CA ARG A 302 -4.39 -16.23 14.27
C ARG A 302 -4.87 -16.49 15.69
N SER A 303 -4.51 -15.63 16.62
CA SER A 303 -4.91 -15.78 18.02
C SER A 303 -6.42 -15.70 18.21
N ALA A 304 -7.05 -14.69 17.61
CA ALA A 304 -8.46 -14.41 17.86
C ALA A 304 -9.41 -15.42 17.21
N PHE A 305 -9.16 -15.82 15.96
CA PHE A 305 -10.01 -16.81 15.28
C PHE A 305 -9.93 -18.19 15.95
N VAL A 306 -8.74 -18.66 16.28
CA VAL A 306 -8.57 -19.91 17.01
C VAL A 306 -9.29 -19.86 18.36
N PHE A 307 -9.09 -18.79 19.12
CA PHE A 307 -9.72 -18.63 20.42
C PHE A 307 -11.26 -18.67 20.33
N ALA A 308 -11.84 -17.90 19.44
CA ALA A 308 -13.31 -17.79 19.33
C ALA A 308 -13.94 -19.09 18.83
N ILE A 309 -13.35 -19.75 17.84
CA ILE A 309 -13.86 -21.02 17.28
C ILE A 309 -13.67 -22.16 18.27
N ASP A 310 -12.51 -22.28 18.92
CA ASP A 310 -12.26 -23.29 19.96
C ASP A 310 -13.26 -23.17 21.12
N LYS A 311 -13.49 -21.93 21.59
CA LYS A 311 -14.49 -21.66 22.62
C LYS A 311 -15.89 -22.10 22.19
N TYR A 312 -16.29 -21.81 20.96
CA TYR A 312 -17.58 -22.20 20.43
C TYR A 312 -17.72 -23.72 20.31
N ILE A 313 -16.72 -24.42 19.75
CA ILE A 313 -16.70 -25.89 19.64
C ILE A 313 -16.84 -26.55 21.02
N LYS A 314 -16.16 -26.04 22.04
CA LYS A 314 -16.29 -26.50 23.42
C LYS A 314 -17.67 -26.29 23.97
N GLN A 315 -18.28 -25.12 23.74
CA GLN A 315 -19.63 -24.80 24.21
C GLN A 315 -20.69 -25.73 23.63
N ILE A 316 -20.56 -26.12 22.37
CA ILE A 316 -21.49 -27.03 21.71
C ILE A 316 -21.13 -28.52 21.85
N GLY A 317 -20.05 -28.82 22.57
CA GLY A 317 -19.61 -30.18 22.89
C GLY A 317 -19.19 -31.06 21.71
N LYS A 318 -18.66 -30.48 20.65
CA LYS A 318 -18.28 -31.21 19.42
C LYS A 318 -16.90 -31.88 19.43
N TYR A 319 -16.02 -31.57 20.41
CA TYR A 319 -14.78 -32.30 20.57
C TYR A 319 -15.01 -33.73 21.03
N GLN A 320 -14.23 -34.65 20.50
CA GLN A 320 -14.19 -36.04 20.97
C GLN A 320 -13.43 -36.15 22.30
N LYS A 321 -13.59 -37.28 22.99
CA LYS A 321 -12.88 -37.54 24.25
C LYS A 321 -11.37 -37.56 24.00
N ASN A 322 -10.62 -36.74 24.74
CA ASN A 322 -9.17 -36.58 24.62
C ASN A 322 -8.70 -35.99 23.27
N GLU A 323 -9.60 -35.34 22.51
CA GLU A 323 -9.24 -34.63 21.27
C GLU A 323 -8.53 -33.31 21.61
N ASP A 324 -7.39 -33.07 20.98
CA ASP A 324 -6.68 -31.79 21.09
C ASP A 324 -7.48 -30.63 20.49
N LYS A 325 -7.19 -29.41 20.97
CA LYS A 325 -7.82 -28.21 20.43
C LYS A 325 -7.40 -27.97 18.97
N ILE A 326 -8.21 -27.23 18.24
CA ILE A 326 -7.91 -26.77 16.90
C ILE A 326 -6.66 -25.87 16.86
N SER A 327 -5.98 -25.87 15.73
CA SER A 327 -4.87 -24.98 15.37
C SER A 327 -5.33 -23.91 14.37
N PHE A 328 -4.50 -22.91 14.11
CA PHE A 328 -4.84 -21.90 13.08
C PHE A 328 -4.87 -22.52 11.68
N GLN A 329 -4.07 -23.53 11.41
CA GLN A 329 -4.08 -24.22 10.12
C GLN A 329 -5.46 -24.81 9.80
N ASP A 330 -6.16 -25.34 10.80
CA ASP A 330 -7.51 -25.91 10.64
C ASP A 330 -8.54 -24.83 10.24
N VAL A 331 -8.34 -23.61 10.75
CA VAL A 331 -9.15 -22.42 10.42
C VAL A 331 -8.76 -21.85 9.07
N GLN A 332 -7.47 -21.70 8.82
CA GLN A 332 -6.92 -21.09 7.61
C GLN A 332 -7.39 -21.80 6.34
N ASP A 333 -7.50 -23.12 6.37
CA ASP A 333 -7.86 -23.94 5.20
C ASP A 333 -9.29 -23.68 4.70
N CYS A 334 -10.13 -23.03 5.49
CA CYS A 334 -11.50 -22.69 5.10
C CYS A 334 -11.86 -21.20 5.29
N LEU A 335 -10.90 -20.36 5.68
CA LEU A 335 -11.14 -18.95 5.95
C LEU A 335 -10.84 -18.06 4.75
N ILE A 336 -11.79 -17.22 4.37
CA ILE A 336 -11.58 -16.05 3.52
C ILE A 336 -11.65 -14.83 4.44
N LEU A 337 -10.54 -14.09 4.58
CA LEU A 337 -10.42 -12.92 5.44
C LEU A 337 -9.66 -11.81 4.72
N VAL A 338 -10.25 -10.63 4.66
CA VAL A 338 -9.58 -9.43 4.19
C VAL A 338 -9.74 -8.35 5.26
N THR A 339 -8.63 -7.79 5.73
CA THR A 339 -8.63 -6.65 6.65
C THR A 339 -8.22 -5.38 5.93
N ASN A 340 -8.81 -4.26 6.31
CA ASN A 340 -8.46 -2.94 5.84
C ASN A 340 -8.44 -1.98 7.03
N CYS A 341 -7.28 -1.83 7.65
CA CYS A 341 -7.08 -1.06 8.87
C CYS A 341 -6.26 0.19 8.60
N PHE A 342 -6.48 1.20 9.45
CA PHE A 342 -5.78 2.48 9.36
C PHE A 342 -5.32 2.93 10.73
N SER A 343 -4.12 3.50 10.81
CA SER A 343 -3.63 4.13 12.04
C SER A 343 -2.88 5.41 11.72
N THR A 344 -2.96 6.39 12.63
CA THR A 344 -2.25 7.66 12.51
C THR A 344 -0.77 7.54 12.83
N ARG A 345 -0.38 6.44 13.49
CA ARG A 345 1.01 6.05 13.73
C ARG A 345 1.21 4.60 13.31
N THR A 346 2.17 4.37 12.44
CA THR A 346 2.46 3.04 11.94
C THR A 346 3.96 2.79 11.96
N SER A 347 4.36 1.67 12.58
CA SER A 347 5.74 1.19 12.58
C SER A 347 5.83 0.00 11.64
N TYR A 348 6.39 0.22 10.47
CA TYR A 348 6.71 -0.84 9.52
C TYR A 348 8.03 -1.51 9.88
N GLU A 349 8.16 -2.79 9.56
CA GLU A 349 9.41 -3.53 9.75
C GLU A 349 10.54 -2.95 8.88
N ASN A 350 10.20 -2.48 7.67
CA ASN A 350 11.13 -1.84 6.73
C ASN A 350 10.39 -0.88 5.77
N GLN A 351 11.15 -0.20 4.91
CA GLN A 351 10.61 0.78 3.95
C GLN A 351 9.65 0.17 2.92
N THR A 352 9.75 -1.12 2.63
CA THR A 352 8.84 -1.79 1.67
C THR A 352 7.43 -2.01 2.22
N LYS A 353 7.20 -1.73 3.51
CA LYS A 353 5.88 -1.72 4.16
C LYS A 353 5.13 -3.05 4.12
N LYS A 354 5.85 -4.17 4.08
CA LYS A 354 5.27 -5.54 3.99
C LYS A 354 4.81 -6.13 5.32
N ALA A 355 5.20 -5.57 6.45
CA ALA A 355 4.78 -5.97 7.79
C ALA A 355 4.76 -4.79 8.75
N ILE A 356 3.85 -4.80 9.72
CA ILE A 356 3.80 -3.81 10.80
C ILE A 356 4.08 -4.47 12.16
N THR A 357 4.70 -3.68 13.05
CA THR A 357 5.24 -4.18 14.34
C THR A 357 4.57 -3.57 15.58
N ASN A 358 3.60 -2.69 15.41
CA ASN A 358 2.92 -1.98 16.50
C ASN A 358 2.23 -2.95 17.48
N LYS A 359 2.63 -2.91 18.74
CA LYS A 359 2.03 -3.74 19.79
C LYS A 359 0.58 -3.39 20.08
N PHE A 360 0.25 -2.08 20.09
CA PHE A 360 -1.11 -1.64 20.31
C PHE A 360 -2.04 -2.08 19.18
N ILE A 361 -1.62 -2.03 17.93
CA ILE A 361 -2.41 -2.52 16.79
C ILE A 361 -2.70 -4.00 16.95
N GLN A 362 -1.71 -4.81 17.32
CA GLN A 362 -1.89 -6.24 17.57
C GLN A 362 -2.93 -6.49 18.69
N THR A 363 -2.82 -5.79 19.82
CA THR A 363 -3.74 -5.94 20.94
C THR A 363 -5.16 -5.49 20.56
N ALA A 364 -5.28 -4.32 19.94
CA ALA A 364 -6.57 -3.77 19.51
C ALA A 364 -7.28 -4.68 18.52
N MET A 365 -6.57 -5.22 17.53
CA MET A 365 -7.13 -6.16 16.56
C MET A 365 -7.51 -7.49 17.20
N THR A 366 -6.71 -8.01 18.13
CA THR A 366 -7.02 -9.26 18.83
C THR A 366 -8.32 -9.13 19.62
N GLU A 367 -8.49 -8.08 20.41
CA GLU A 367 -9.70 -7.82 21.17
C GLU A 367 -10.92 -7.57 20.27
N PHE A 368 -10.74 -6.80 19.21
CA PHE A 368 -11.77 -6.51 18.23
C PHE A 368 -12.27 -7.79 17.56
N PHE A 369 -11.40 -8.64 17.05
CA PHE A 369 -11.80 -9.91 16.45
C PHE A 369 -12.48 -10.84 17.45
N ARG A 370 -11.93 -11.00 18.65
CA ARG A 370 -12.53 -11.87 19.68
C ARG A 370 -13.96 -11.44 19.99
N THR A 371 -14.16 -10.17 20.29
CA THR A 371 -15.47 -9.63 20.64
C THR A 371 -16.47 -9.76 19.48
N ARG A 372 -16.05 -9.40 18.26
CA ARG A 372 -16.93 -9.45 17.09
C ARG A 372 -17.27 -10.88 16.66
N LEU A 373 -16.32 -11.80 16.74
CA LEU A 373 -16.55 -13.23 16.42
C LEU A 373 -17.46 -13.89 17.46
N GLU A 374 -17.30 -13.60 18.74
CA GLU A 374 -18.22 -14.11 19.78
C GLU A 374 -19.66 -13.63 19.55
N THR A 375 -19.84 -12.34 19.24
CA THR A 375 -21.14 -11.78 18.88
C THR A 375 -21.70 -12.45 17.62
N TYR A 376 -20.88 -12.59 16.58
CA TYR A 376 -21.29 -13.24 15.33
C TYR A 376 -21.77 -14.69 15.56
N PHE A 377 -21.08 -15.48 16.39
CA PHE A 377 -21.48 -16.86 16.68
C PHE A 377 -22.78 -16.96 17.47
N ILE A 378 -23.06 -15.98 18.30
CA ILE A 378 -24.35 -15.91 19.04
C ILE A 378 -25.48 -15.55 18.07
N GLU A 379 -25.27 -14.55 17.22
CA GLU A 379 -26.31 -14.02 16.33
C GLU A 379 -26.58 -14.93 15.12
N ASN A 380 -25.54 -15.67 14.67
CA ASN A 380 -25.59 -16.50 13.46
C ASN A 380 -25.28 -17.97 13.75
N LYS A 381 -26.05 -18.57 14.68
CA LYS A 381 -25.77 -19.93 15.17
C LYS A 381 -25.67 -20.99 14.07
N ALA A 382 -26.53 -20.95 13.05
CA ALA A 382 -26.52 -21.91 11.96
C ALA A 382 -25.22 -21.83 11.14
N GLU A 383 -24.67 -20.64 10.95
CA GLU A 383 -23.37 -20.45 10.29
C GLU A 383 -22.20 -20.82 11.19
N ALA A 384 -22.29 -20.48 12.49
CA ALA A 384 -21.30 -20.90 13.49
C ALA A 384 -21.17 -22.42 13.58
N ASP A 385 -22.29 -23.16 13.51
CA ASP A 385 -22.28 -24.63 13.48
C ASP A 385 -21.56 -25.18 12.24
N LYS A 386 -21.77 -24.58 11.05
CA LYS A 386 -21.08 -24.97 9.82
C LYS A 386 -19.57 -24.69 9.90
N ILE A 387 -19.19 -23.56 10.50
CA ILE A 387 -17.76 -23.21 10.73
C ILE A 387 -17.12 -24.25 11.64
N ALA A 388 -17.75 -24.55 12.78
CA ALA A 388 -17.25 -25.53 13.72
C ALA A 388 -17.06 -26.91 13.07
N ASP A 389 -18.04 -27.37 12.29
CA ASP A 389 -17.98 -28.63 11.58
C ASP A 389 -16.85 -28.67 10.55
N GLN A 390 -16.70 -27.63 9.72
CA GLN A 390 -15.66 -27.61 8.71
C GLN A 390 -14.25 -27.56 9.33
N VAL A 391 -14.05 -26.75 10.38
CA VAL A 391 -12.77 -26.65 11.07
C VAL A 391 -12.37 -27.99 11.71
N LEU A 392 -13.34 -28.72 12.31
CA LEU A 392 -13.11 -30.05 12.84
C LEU A 392 -12.82 -31.09 11.74
N ILE A 393 -13.48 -31.00 10.57
CA ILE A 393 -13.18 -31.81 9.41
C ILE A 393 -11.73 -31.59 8.97
N ASN A 394 -11.32 -30.31 8.81
CA ASN A 394 -9.95 -29.96 8.42
C ASN A 394 -8.93 -30.51 9.41
N LYS A 395 -9.16 -30.36 10.71
CA LYS A 395 -8.32 -30.89 11.76
C LYS A 395 -8.18 -32.42 11.67
N ARG A 396 -9.31 -33.14 11.69
CA ARG A 396 -9.35 -34.59 11.70
C ARG A 396 -8.84 -35.25 10.40
N SER A 397 -8.85 -34.51 9.31
CA SER A 397 -8.27 -34.99 8.03
C SER A 397 -6.74 -34.95 7.99
N ARG A 398 -6.10 -34.21 8.92
CA ARG A 398 -4.64 -34.11 9.05
C ARG A 398 -4.05 -35.03 10.10
N GLU A 399 -4.85 -35.48 11.06
CA GLU A 399 -4.49 -36.47 12.06
C GLU A 399 -4.54 -37.92 11.48
#